data_da3d8a69f4f228dece21e1bae8ec4976
#
_entry.id   da3d8a69f4f228dece21e1bae8ec4976
#
_cell.length_a   1.000
_cell.length_b   1.000
_cell.length_c   1.000
_cell.angle_alpha   90.00
_cell.angle_beta   90.00
_cell.angle_gamma   90.00
#
_symmetry.space_group_name_H-M   'P 1'
#
loop_
_entity.id
_entity.type
_entity.pdbx_description
1 polymer ?
#
loop_
_entity_poly.entity_id
_entity_poly.type
_entity_poly.pdbx_seq_one_letter_code
_entity_poly.pdbx_strand_id
1 'polypeptide(L)'
;WLGGKNLSAPVPVLVGDLIGHSEIEPNNTLNTALDYNWPSAIHGRINYDDDEDRFKISVKKGSNLLLKLRASEFNSSLDPVLRIEDEDGKQLARDDDSGNRQDAKLDWRAPSDGVYLISVSDLIRTGSDSHFYRLEIDQPRPSLTAIHSPDRLIVEAGQSSEFTVTINSLGGFAGETYIIVKGLPYGVSAQIPSTEKGGEVKLKIFASEAAKAANVPLAIQVVNSNATLNCLSSASIGMDKAGGERLINVVDHLWLTIKAKQSDSKKGPK
;
A
#
# COMPACT_ATOMS: atom_id res chain seq x y z
N TRP A 1 3.30 26.76 -3.95
CA TRP A 1 2.48 27.55 -2.99
C TRP A 1 2.25 28.93 -3.59
N LEU A 2 1.05 29.20 -4.04
CA LEU A 2 0.64 30.55 -4.40
C LEU A 2 0.03 31.17 -3.13
N GLY A 3 0.76 32.10 -2.51
CA GLY A 3 0.35 32.79 -1.29
C GLY A 3 -0.85 33.70 -1.51
N GLY A 4 -2.06 33.14 -1.46
CA GLY A 4 -3.32 33.86 -1.43
C GLY A 4 -4.02 33.71 -0.08
N LYS A 5 -4.83 34.69 0.31
CA LYS A 5 -5.57 34.71 1.59
C LYS A 5 -6.69 33.65 1.67
N ASN A 6 -6.98 32.94 0.57
CA ASN A 6 -8.02 31.88 0.50
C ASN A 6 -7.37 30.59 0.02
N LEU A 7 -7.00 29.72 0.96
CA LEU A 7 -6.53 28.37 0.68
C LEU A 7 -7.76 27.46 0.62
N SER A 8 -7.96 26.77 -0.49
CA SER A 8 -8.89 25.65 -0.55
C SER A 8 -8.29 24.44 0.18
N ALA A 9 -9.14 23.54 0.66
CA ALA A 9 -8.69 22.24 1.13
C ALA A 9 -7.94 21.51 0.00
N PRO A 10 -6.88 20.71 0.29
CA PRO A 10 -6.22 19.90 -0.71
C PRO A 10 -7.21 18.85 -1.24
N VAL A 11 -7.22 18.67 -2.56
CA VAL A 11 -8.00 17.62 -3.22
C VAL A 11 -7.04 16.51 -3.64
N PRO A 12 -7.26 15.26 -3.26
CA PRO A 12 -6.44 14.14 -3.71
C PRO A 12 -6.58 13.95 -5.21
N VAL A 13 -5.46 13.69 -5.90
CA VAL A 13 -5.43 13.37 -7.33
C VAL A 13 -4.72 12.03 -7.49
N LEU A 14 -5.42 11.06 -8.07
CA LEU A 14 -4.85 9.77 -8.41
C LEU A 14 -4.18 9.87 -9.79
N VAL A 15 -2.89 9.50 -9.84
CA VAL A 15 -2.14 9.32 -11.08
C VAL A 15 -1.95 7.83 -11.32
N GLY A 16 -2.36 7.35 -12.48
CA GLY A 16 -2.28 5.93 -12.85
C GLY A 16 -2.23 5.74 -14.36
N ASP A 17 -1.96 4.51 -14.80
CA ASP A 17 -1.80 4.12 -16.21
C ASP A 17 -3.04 3.41 -16.80
N LEU A 18 -4.06 3.16 -15.98
CA LEU A 18 -5.30 2.55 -16.47
C LEU A 18 -6.17 3.55 -17.23
N ILE A 19 -6.66 3.13 -18.39
CA ILE A 19 -7.61 3.93 -19.18
C ILE A 19 -8.89 4.07 -18.36
N GLY A 20 -9.31 5.33 -18.13
CA GLY A 20 -10.51 5.64 -17.37
C GLY A 20 -11.74 5.70 -18.25
N HIS A 21 -12.84 5.12 -17.80
CA HIS A 21 -14.17 5.21 -18.38
C HIS A 21 -15.13 5.80 -17.33
N SER A 22 -16.13 6.54 -17.77
CA SER A 22 -17.28 6.85 -16.92
C SER A 22 -18.33 5.77 -17.09
N GLU A 23 -19.02 5.45 -16.03
CA GLU A 23 -20.23 4.63 -16.14
C GLU A 23 -21.29 5.30 -17.02
N ILE A 24 -22.22 4.50 -17.49
CA ILE A 24 -23.38 4.96 -18.27
C ILE A 24 -24.61 4.28 -17.70
N GLU A 25 -25.53 5.09 -17.23
CA GLU A 25 -26.81 4.65 -16.68
C GLU A 25 -27.92 4.50 -17.74
N PRO A 26 -28.91 3.61 -17.55
CA PRO A 26 -29.02 2.66 -16.44
C PRO A 26 -28.10 1.45 -16.61
N ASN A 27 -27.49 0.97 -15.51
CA ASN A 27 -26.56 -0.17 -15.52
C ASN A 27 -26.88 -1.24 -14.44
N ASN A 28 -28.03 -1.15 -13.75
CA ASN A 28 -28.41 -1.91 -12.56
C ASN A 28 -28.74 -3.39 -12.81
N THR A 29 -28.85 -3.83 -14.05
CA THR A 29 -29.25 -5.20 -14.38
C THR A 29 -28.31 -5.85 -15.38
N LEU A 30 -28.34 -7.18 -15.46
CA LEU A 30 -27.58 -7.93 -16.47
C LEU A 30 -27.82 -7.40 -17.90
N ASN A 31 -29.05 -7.02 -18.22
CA ASN A 31 -29.42 -6.57 -19.57
C ASN A 31 -28.97 -5.13 -19.88
N THR A 32 -28.82 -4.30 -18.86
CA THR A 32 -28.41 -2.90 -18.98
C THR A 32 -26.91 -2.69 -18.74
N ALA A 33 -26.24 -3.67 -18.13
CA ALA A 33 -24.79 -3.64 -17.92
C ALA A 33 -24.04 -3.56 -19.25
N LEU A 34 -23.10 -2.64 -19.37
CA LEU A 34 -22.26 -2.47 -20.55
C LEU A 34 -20.97 -3.32 -20.46
N ASP A 35 -20.46 -3.68 -21.64
CA ASP A 35 -19.20 -4.40 -21.77
C ASP A 35 -18.01 -3.45 -21.64
N TYR A 36 -17.05 -3.81 -20.78
CA TYR A 36 -15.81 -3.09 -20.61
C TYR A 36 -14.62 -3.99 -20.92
N ASN A 37 -13.65 -3.42 -21.61
CA ASN A 37 -12.34 -4.06 -21.80
C ASN A 37 -11.49 -3.84 -20.55
N TRP A 38 -10.70 -4.84 -20.20
CA TRP A 38 -9.72 -4.73 -19.12
C TRP A 38 -8.30 -5.05 -19.64
N PRO A 39 -7.23 -4.46 -19.07
CA PRO A 39 -7.22 -3.63 -17.86
C PRO A 39 -7.76 -2.22 -18.10
N SER A 40 -8.57 -1.71 -17.18
CA SER A 40 -9.16 -0.37 -17.24
C SER A 40 -9.64 0.08 -15.86
N ALA A 41 -10.11 1.31 -15.77
CA ALA A 41 -10.78 1.83 -14.59
C ALA A 41 -12.15 2.44 -14.97
N ILE A 42 -13.14 2.24 -14.11
CA ILE A 42 -14.48 2.79 -14.28
C ILE A 42 -14.72 3.77 -13.13
N HIS A 43 -15.15 4.97 -13.46
CA HIS A 43 -15.61 5.98 -12.52
C HIS A 43 -17.12 5.93 -12.48
N GLY A 44 -17.67 5.66 -11.31
CA GLY A 44 -19.08 5.51 -11.10
C GLY A 44 -19.59 6.16 -9.83
N ARG A 45 -20.89 6.06 -9.61
CA ARG A 45 -21.56 6.61 -8.45
C ARG A 45 -22.85 5.84 -8.17
N ILE A 46 -23.04 5.42 -6.93
CA ILE A 46 -24.32 4.92 -6.46
C ILE A 46 -25.28 6.11 -6.31
N ASN A 47 -26.18 6.27 -7.27
CA ASN A 47 -26.94 7.49 -7.49
C ASN A 47 -28.12 7.68 -6.54
N TYR A 48 -28.74 6.58 -6.08
CA TYR A 48 -29.93 6.58 -5.24
C TYR A 48 -29.96 5.33 -4.34
N ASP A 49 -30.89 5.28 -3.41
CA ASP A 49 -31.05 4.14 -2.52
C ASP A 49 -31.39 2.86 -3.30
N ASP A 50 -30.81 1.74 -2.90
CA ASP A 50 -30.91 0.44 -3.60
C ASP A 50 -30.28 0.40 -5.01
N ASP A 51 -29.50 1.41 -5.39
CA ASP A 51 -28.74 1.41 -6.63
C ASP A 51 -27.61 0.38 -6.61
N GLU A 52 -27.38 -0.24 -7.77
CA GLU A 52 -26.34 -1.24 -7.95
C GLU A 52 -25.78 -1.19 -9.37
N ASP A 53 -24.53 -0.76 -9.50
CA ASP A 53 -23.84 -0.67 -10.78
C ASP A 53 -23.29 -2.02 -11.21
N ARG A 54 -23.54 -2.41 -12.46
CA ARG A 54 -23.09 -3.67 -13.04
C ARG A 54 -22.32 -3.46 -14.33
N PHE A 55 -21.18 -4.12 -14.43
CA PHE A 55 -20.23 -4.03 -15.55
C PHE A 55 -19.90 -5.42 -16.06
N LYS A 56 -19.98 -5.64 -17.38
CA LYS A 56 -19.58 -6.90 -18.01
C LYS A 56 -18.13 -6.88 -18.41
N ILE A 57 -17.46 -8.00 -18.19
CA ILE A 57 -16.09 -8.24 -18.68
C ILE A 57 -15.98 -9.63 -19.29
N SER A 58 -15.28 -9.76 -20.41
CA SER A 58 -14.93 -11.05 -21.00
C SER A 58 -13.58 -11.52 -20.43
N VAL A 59 -13.55 -12.72 -19.88
CA VAL A 59 -12.35 -13.27 -19.21
C VAL A 59 -12.06 -14.67 -19.70
N LYS A 60 -10.78 -15.00 -19.87
CA LYS A 60 -10.30 -16.36 -20.18
C LYS A 60 -10.07 -17.16 -18.92
N LYS A 61 -10.33 -18.46 -18.98
CA LYS A 61 -10.04 -19.41 -17.90
C LYS A 61 -8.60 -19.26 -17.40
N GLY A 62 -8.48 -19.18 -16.10
CA GLY A 62 -7.18 -19.09 -15.41
C GLY A 62 -6.59 -17.68 -15.36
N SER A 63 -7.22 -16.68 -15.99
CA SER A 63 -6.82 -15.27 -15.81
C SER A 63 -7.00 -14.85 -14.37
N ASN A 64 -5.98 -14.17 -13.82
CA ASN A 64 -6.06 -13.57 -12.50
C ASN A 64 -6.49 -12.12 -12.64
N LEU A 65 -7.56 -11.75 -11.99
CA LEU A 65 -8.09 -10.38 -11.92
C LEU A 65 -7.82 -9.79 -10.55
N LEU A 66 -7.33 -8.58 -10.53
CA LEU A 66 -7.23 -7.76 -9.34
C LEU A 66 -8.21 -6.60 -9.47
N LEU A 67 -9.30 -6.69 -8.74
CA LEU A 67 -10.29 -5.63 -8.65
C LEU A 67 -10.01 -4.79 -7.41
N LYS A 68 -9.96 -3.47 -7.57
CA LYS A 68 -9.83 -2.53 -6.44
C LYS A 68 -10.90 -1.47 -6.59
N LEU A 69 -11.69 -1.32 -5.57
CA LEU A 69 -12.64 -0.24 -5.50
C LEU A 69 -12.06 0.83 -4.55
N ARG A 70 -12.04 2.07 -5.01
CA ARG A 70 -11.50 3.22 -4.29
C ARG A 70 -12.61 4.23 -4.09
N ALA A 71 -12.97 4.48 -2.85
CA ALA A 71 -14.00 5.42 -2.44
C ALA A 71 -13.53 6.25 -1.25
N SER A 72 -13.14 5.60 -0.15
CA SER A 72 -12.79 6.24 1.12
C SER A 72 -11.60 7.21 1.00
N GLU A 73 -10.61 6.89 0.16
CA GLU A 73 -9.44 7.75 -0.06
C GLU A 73 -9.76 9.08 -0.77
N PHE A 74 -10.91 9.17 -1.41
CA PHE A 74 -11.44 10.38 -2.05
C PHE A 74 -12.50 11.09 -1.20
N ASN A 75 -12.70 10.66 0.05
CA ASN A 75 -13.77 11.15 0.95
C ASN A 75 -15.18 10.90 0.39
N SER A 76 -15.39 9.82 -0.35
CA SER A 76 -16.71 9.33 -0.71
C SER A 76 -17.45 8.85 0.52
N SER A 77 -18.78 8.98 0.52
CA SER A 77 -19.66 8.42 1.56
C SER A 77 -19.99 6.94 1.32
N LEU A 78 -19.57 6.38 0.18
CA LEU A 78 -19.81 5.00 -0.17
C LEU A 78 -19.07 4.05 0.77
N ASP A 79 -19.77 3.08 1.33
CA ASP A 79 -19.24 1.88 1.97
C ASP A 79 -19.40 0.70 1.00
N PRO A 80 -18.37 0.42 0.17
CA PRO A 80 -18.57 -0.33 -1.05
C PRO A 80 -18.62 -1.84 -0.84
N VAL A 81 -19.60 -2.48 -1.46
CA VAL A 81 -19.64 -3.93 -1.66
C VAL A 81 -19.29 -4.24 -3.10
N LEU A 82 -18.22 -5.01 -3.31
CA LEU A 82 -17.74 -5.46 -4.62
C LEU A 82 -18.04 -6.95 -4.79
N ARG A 83 -18.68 -7.33 -5.92
CA ARG A 83 -18.98 -8.73 -6.24
C ARG A 83 -18.53 -9.08 -7.64
N ILE A 84 -18.25 -10.37 -7.85
CA ILE A 84 -18.14 -11.01 -9.15
C ILE A 84 -19.27 -12.04 -9.27
N GLU A 85 -20.01 -11.98 -10.34
CA GLU A 85 -21.14 -12.87 -10.64
C GLU A 85 -20.92 -13.54 -12.01
N ASP A 86 -21.52 -14.71 -12.21
CA ASP A 86 -21.61 -15.33 -13.52
C ASP A 86 -22.79 -14.77 -14.35
N GLU A 87 -22.95 -15.28 -15.57
CA GLU A 87 -24.04 -14.86 -16.48
C GLU A 87 -25.43 -15.14 -15.93
N ASP A 88 -25.59 -16.07 -15.00
CA ASP A 88 -26.85 -16.38 -14.34
C ASP A 88 -27.10 -15.52 -13.08
N GLY A 89 -26.19 -14.60 -12.78
CA GLY A 89 -26.24 -13.73 -11.59
C GLY A 89 -25.84 -14.42 -10.30
N LYS A 90 -25.21 -15.59 -10.37
CA LYS A 90 -24.70 -16.28 -9.19
C LYS A 90 -23.40 -15.65 -8.73
N GLN A 91 -23.36 -15.24 -7.47
CA GLN A 91 -22.16 -14.69 -6.85
C GLN A 91 -21.02 -15.72 -6.79
N LEU A 92 -19.86 -15.37 -7.34
CA LEU A 92 -18.64 -16.17 -7.34
C LEU A 92 -17.62 -15.65 -6.32
N ALA A 93 -17.59 -14.34 -6.10
CA ALA A 93 -16.72 -13.70 -5.11
C ALA A 93 -17.39 -12.43 -4.57
N ARG A 94 -17.02 -12.02 -3.35
CA ARG A 94 -17.50 -10.81 -2.69
C ARG A 94 -16.42 -10.29 -1.72
N ASP A 95 -16.29 -8.99 -1.66
CA ASP A 95 -15.55 -8.27 -0.62
C ASP A 95 -16.25 -6.94 -0.32
N ASP A 96 -16.19 -6.50 0.94
CA ASP A 96 -16.71 -5.21 1.39
C ASP A 96 -15.67 -4.44 2.21
N ASP A 97 -14.71 -5.13 2.82
CA ASP A 97 -13.64 -4.54 3.64
C ASP A 97 -12.32 -5.27 3.42
N SER A 98 -11.35 -4.63 2.81
CA SER A 98 -10.01 -5.22 2.62
C SER A 98 -9.01 -4.71 3.64
N GLY A 99 -8.71 -5.55 4.62
CA GLY A 99 -7.75 -5.26 5.68
C GLY A 99 -8.28 -4.24 6.70
N ASN A 100 -7.57 -3.12 6.87
CA ASN A 100 -7.98 -2.03 7.78
C ASN A 100 -8.64 -0.86 7.03
N ARG A 101 -9.15 -1.08 5.82
CA ARG A 101 -9.76 -0.06 4.96
C ARG A 101 -11.19 -0.46 4.63
N GLN A 102 -12.06 0.54 4.51
CA GLN A 102 -13.44 0.37 4.06
C GLN A 102 -13.57 0.07 2.55
N ASP A 103 -12.50 0.22 1.77
CA ASP A 103 -12.53 -0.01 0.33
C ASP A 103 -12.34 -1.49 -0.01
N ALA A 104 -13.22 -2.03 -0.84
CA ALA A 104 -13.24 -3.43 -1.26
C ALA A 104 -12.14 -3.77 -2.27
N LYS A 105 -11.61 -5.01 -2.18
CA LYS A 105 -10.60 -5.53 -3.08
C LYS A 105 -10.77 -7.03 -3.30
N LEU A 106 -10.82 -7.46 -4.55
CA LEU A 106 -10.86 -8.88 -4.92
C LEU A 106 -9.62 -9.28 -5.73
N ASP A 107 -8.99 -10.36 -5.32
CA ASP A 107 -8.03 -11.11 -6.12
C ASP A 107 -8.70 -12.42 -6.53
N TRP A 108 -9.06 -12.55 -7.81
CA TRP A 108 -9.93 -13.62 -8.28
C TRP A 108 -9.39 -14.26 -9.55
N ARG A 109 -9.49 -15.59 -9.61
CA ARG A 109 -9.07 -16.37 -10.77
C ARG A 109 -10.28 -16.94 -11.49
N ALA A 110 -10.39 -16.67 -12.80
CA ALA A 110 -11.51 -17.13 -13.62
C ALA A 110 -11.53 -18.67 -13.73
N PRO A 111 -12.63 -19.33 -13.34
CA PRO A 111 -12.77 -20.80 -13.40
C PRO A 111 -12.98 -21.32 -14.81
N SER A 112 -13.54 -20.51 -15.72
CA SER A 112 -13.84 -20.85 -17.11
C SER A 112 -13.68 -19.63 -18.01
N ASP A 113 -13.65 -19.84 -19.33
CA ASP A 113 -13.90 -18.79 -20.31
C ASP A 113 -15.34 -18.31 -20.15
N GLY A 114 -15.59 -17.02 -20.24
CA GLY A 114 -16.97 -16.50 -20.18
C GLY A 114 -17.02 -14.99 -19.96
N VAL A 115 -18.26 -14.51 -19.89
CA VAL A 115 -18.59 -13.16 -19.46
C VAL A 115 -18.91 -13.21 -17.97
N TYR A 116 -18.38 -12.25 -17.24
CA TYR A 116 -18.63 -12.08 -15.82
C TYR A 116 -19.14 -10.68 -15.54
N LEU A 117 -19.97 -10.56 -14.53
CA LEU A 117 -20.43 -9.28 -14.04
C LEU A 117 -19.63 -8.88 -12.81
N ILE A 118 -19.21 -7.62 -12.81
CA ILE A 118 -18.71 -6.96 -11.63
C ILE A 118 -19.83 -6.07 -11.14
N SER A 119 -20.26 -6.23 -9.88
CA SER A 119 -21.28 -5.37 -9.29
C SER A 119 -20.71 -4.58 -8.12
N VAL A 120 -21.12 -3.32 -8.05
CA VAL A 120 -20.80 -2.35 -6.99
C VAL A 120 -22.10 -1.87 -6.38
N SER A 121 -22.15 -1.86 -5.05
CA SER A 121 -23.28 -1.31 -4.29
C SER A 121 -22.80 -0.76 -2.97
N ASP A 122 -23.64 0.02 -2.29
CA ASP A 122 -23.40 0.44 -0.92
C ASP A 122 -23.78 -0.65 0.08
N LEU A 123 -23.05 -0.80 1.19
CA LEU A 123 -23.28 -1.84 2.20
C LEU A 123 -24.64 -1.71 2.88
N ILE A 124 -25.10 -0.51 3.14
CA ILE A 124 -26.38 -0.20 3.76
C ILE A 124 -27.44 0.25 2.73
N ARG A 125 -27.12 0.09 1.43
CA ARG A 125 -28.00 0.38 0.29
C ARG A 125 -28.49 1.82 0.20
N THR A 126 -27.62 2.76 0.54
CA THR A 126 -27.86 4.19 0.33
C THR A 126 -27.12 4.68 -0.91
N GLY A 127 -27.62 5.77 -1.49
CA GLY A 127 -26.98 6.39 -2.64
C GLY A 127 -27.18 7.89 -2.66
N SER A 128 -26.23 8.63 -3.22
CA SER A 128 -26.30 10.09 -3.39
C SER A 128 -25.13 10.61 -4.23
N ASP A 129 -25.12 11.92 -4.48
CA ASP A 129 -23.99 12.59 -5.16
C ASP A 129 -22.64 12.41 -4.48
N SER A 130 -22.60 12.02 -3.21
CA SER A 130 -21.38 11.78 -2.45
C SER A 130 -20.91 10.31 -2.46
N HIS A 131 -21.66 9.38 -3.09
CA HIS A 131 -21.33 7.95 -3.18
C HIS A 131 -20.59 7.60 -4.46
N PHE A 132 -19.54 8.34 -4.79
CA PHE A 132 -18.73 8.11 -6.00
C PHE A 132 -17.57 7.16 -5.72
N TYR A 133 -17.13 6.47 -6.77
CA TYR A 133 -16.04 5.50 -6.68
C TYR A 133 -15.20 5.44 -7.96
N ARG A 134 -14.06 4.80 -7.83
CA ARG A 134 -13.25 4.32 -8.94
C ARG A 134 -13.04 2.81 -8.78
N LEU A 135 -13.55 2.03 -9.74
CA LEU A 135 -13.29 0.60 -9.87
C LEU A 135 -12.11 0.39 -10.81
N GLU A 136 -11.04 -0.18 -10.32
CA GLU A 136 -9.88 -0.60 -11.11
C GLU A 136 -9.99 -2.11 -11.39
N ILE A 137 -9.93 -2.49 -12.67
CA ILE A 137 -9.93 -3.86 -13.15
C ILE A 137 -8.60 -4.10 -13.81
N ASP A 138 -7.70 -4.85 -13.16
CA ASP A 138 -6.34 -5.10 -13.65
C ASP A 138 -5.94 -6.56 -13.38
N GLN A 139 -4.76 -6.93 -13.78
CA GLN A 139 -4.12 -8.17 -13.35
C GLN A 139 -3.13 -7.90 -12.22
N PRO A 140 -2.93 -8.85 -11.30
CA PRO A 140 -1.87 -8.73 -10.31
C PRO A 140 -0.52 -8.50 -10.99
N ARG A 141 0.15 -7.39 -10.69
CA ARG A 141 1.49 -7.10 -11.21
C ARG A 141 2.51 -7.42 -10.13
N PRO A 142 3.60 -8.12 -10.45
CA PRO A 142 4.67 -8.33 -9.50
C PRO A 142 5.12 -7.01 -8.87
N SER A 143 5.15 -6.96 -7.55
CA SER A 143 5.58 -5.78 -6.82
C SER A 143 6.18 -6.15 -5.46
N LEU A 144 6.90 -5.22 -4.86
CA LEU A 144 7.52 -5.34 -3.55
C LEU A 144 7.01 -4.24 -2.64
N THR A 145 6.76 -4.60 -1.38
CA THR A 145 6.61 -3.62 -0.30
C THR A 145 7.53 -4.00 0.85
N ALA A 146 7.99 -3.03 1.62
CA ALA A 146 8.83 -3.27 2.76
C ALA A 146 8.44 -2.38 3.93
N ILE A 147 8.51 -2.93 5.15
CA ILE A 147 8.32 -2.20 6.39
C ILE A 147 9.56 -2.43 7.27
N HIS A 148 9.99 -1.41 8.00
CA HIS A 148 11.05 -1.56 8.98
C HIS A 148 10.56 -1.22 10.39
N SER A 149 11.21 -1.82 11.38
CA SER A 149 10.93 -1.59 12.79
C SER A 149 12.24 -1.71 13.59
N PRO A 150 12.50 -0.76 14.49
CA PRO A 150 11.74 0.44 14.84
C PRO A 150 11.88 1.57 13.79
N ASP A 151 11.15 2.68 13.99
CA ASP A 151 11.26 3.90 13.18
C ASP A 151 12.54 4.71 13.43
N ARG A 152 13.18 4.46 14.57
CA ARG A 152 14.44 5.09 15.00
C ARG A 152 15.39 4.12 15.64
N LEU A 153 16.69 4.35 15.45
CA LEU A 153 17.75 3.53 16.00
C LEU A 153 18.80 4.41 16.68
N ILE A 154 19.24 4.01 17.85
CA ILE A 154 20.31 4.71 18.60
C ILE A 154 21.49 3.74 18.71
N VAL A 155 22.67 4.21 18.29
CA VAL A 155 23.93 3.44 18.35
C VAL A 155 25.02 4.29 19.01
N GLU A 156 25.71 3.76 19.97
CA GLU A 156 26.92 4.40 20.55
C GLU A 156 28.16 4.08 19.72
N ALA A 157 29.12 5.00 19.66
CA ALA A 157 30.38 4.76 18.98
C ALA A 157 31.12 3.54 19.59
N GLY A 158 31.55 2.62 18.75
CA GLY A 158 32.10 1.31 19.11
C GLY A 158 31.05 0.22 19.33
N GLN A 159 29.77 0.51 19.19
CA GLN A 159 28.65 -0.42 19.41
C GLN A 159 27.85 -0.68 18.13
N SER A 160 26.92 -1.61 18.25
CA SER A 160 25.98 -1.93 17.18
C SER A 160 24.56 -2.05 17.71
N SER A 161 23.58 -1.85 16.83
CA SER A 161 22.17 -2.06 17.11
C SER A 161 21.50 -2.73 15.92
N GLU A 162 20.44 -3.48 16.19
CA GLU A 162 19.71 -4.24 15.18
C GLU A 162 18.34 -3.62 14.91
N PHE A 163 17.86 -3.80 13.69
CA PHE A 163 16.51 -3.49 13.28
C PHE A 163 16.03 -4.52 12.26
N THR A 164 14.75 -4.61 12.07
CA THR A 164 14.12 -5.58 11.20
C THR A 164 13.52 -4.91 9.97
N VAL A 165 13.64 -5.54 8.80
CA VAL A 165 12.94 -5.19 7.58
C VAL A 165 12.08 -6.39 7.19
N THR A 166 10.78 -6.19 7.07
CA THR A 166 9.84 -7.20 6.55
C THR A 166 9.53 -6.89 5.09
N ILE A 167 9.88 -7.81 4.20
CA ILE A 167 9.69 -7.70 2.76
C ILE A 167 8.49 -8.53 2.35
N ASN A 168 7.50 -7.91 1.71
CA ASN A 168 6.34 -8.59 1.17
C ASN A 168 6.39 -8.60 -0.35
N SER A 169 6.31 -9.79 -0.92
CA SER A 169 6.20 -10.04 -2.36
C SER A 169 4.72 -10.10 -2.75
N LEU A 170 4.32 -9.29 -3.70
CA LEU A 170 2.94 -9.15 -4.15
C LEU A 170 2.83 -9.48 -5.64
N GLY A 171 1.61 -9.77 -6.10
CA GLY A 171 1.32 -9.99 -7.51
C GLY A 171 2.07 -11.15 -8.14
N GLY A 172 2.40 -12.19 -7.35
CA GLY A 172 3.10 -13.38 -7.83
C GLY A 172 4.61 -13.23 -7.98
N PHE A 173 5.22 -12.15 -7.44
CA PHE A 173 6.68 -12.04 -7.41
C PHE A 173 7.29 -13.13 -6.51
N ALA A 174 8.22 -13.92 -7.06
CA ALA A 174 8.88 -15.03 -6.37
C ALA A 174 10.42 -14.99 -6.54
N GLY A 175 10.98 -13.84 -6.91
CA GLY A 175 12.41 -13.66 -7.14
C GLY A 175 13.18 -13.29 -5.88
N GLU A 176 14.50 -13.28 -6.02
CA GLU A 176 15.42 -12.80 -4.98
C GLU A 176 15.31 -11.29 -4.79
N THR A 177 15.50 -10.86 -3.53
CA THR A 177 15.50 -9.45 -3.16
C THR A 177 16.78 -9.08 -2.43
N TYR A 178 17.19 -7.82 -2.54
CA TYR A 178 18.38 -7.25 -1.91
C TYR A 178 17.99 -5.96 -1.19
N ILE A 179 18.61 -5.76 -0.02
CA ILE A 179 18.41 -4.55 0.77
C ILE A 179 19.61 -3.63 0.58
N ILE A 180 19.34 -2.36 0.35
CA ILE A 180 20.35 -1.30 0.23
C ILE A 180 20.06 -0.26 1.29
N VAL A 181 21.05 0.04 2.16
CA VAL A 181 20.94 1.10 3.16
C VAL A 181 21.74 2.31 2.67
N LYS A 182 21.06 3.43 2.48
CA LYS A 182 21.65 4.70 2.03
C LYS A 182 21.64 5.74 3.15
N GLY A 183 22.60 6.68 3.10
CA GLY A 183 22.65 7.78 4.07
C GLY A 183 23.48 7.47 5.32
N LEU A 184 24.23 6.37 5.35
CA LEU A 184 25.12 6.04 6.46
C LEU A 184 26.19 7.13 6.65
N PRO A 185 26.35 7.70 7.86
CA PRO A 185 27.37 8.69 8.13
C PRO A 185 28.77 8.05 8.20
N TYR A 186 29.80 8.90 8.17
CA TYR A 186 31.19 8.41 8.26
C TYR A 186 31.45 7.58 9.52
N GLY A 187 32.13 6.45 9.34
CA GLY A 187 32.44 5.49 10.42
C GLY A 187 31.26 4.58 10.79
N VAL A 188 30.16 4.60 10.05
CA VAL A 188 29.01 3.72 10.26
C VAL A 188 28.87 2.78 9.08
N SER A 189 28.59 1.52 9.35
CA SER A 189 28.34 0.47 8.33
C SER A 189 27.09 -0.32 8.67
N ALA A 190 26.48 -0.90 7.63
CA ALA A 190 25.37 -1.83 7.75
C ALA A 190 25.83 -3.24 7.40
N GLN A 191 25.51 -4.20 8.27
CA GLN A 191 25.64 -5.62 7.98
C GLN A 191 24.28 -6.11 7.54
N ILE A 192 24.21 -6.53 6.28
CA ILE A 192 22.97 -6.97 5.61
C ILE A 192 23.18 -8.45 5.28
N PRO A 193 22.36 -9.37 5.83
CA PRO A 193 22.40 -10.77 5.41
C PRO A 193 21.91 -10.90 3.98
N SER A 194 22.35 -11.94 3.28
CA SER A 194 21.79 -12.30 1.97
C SER A 194 20.33 -12.70 2.13
N THR A 195 19.46 -12.14 1.30
CA THR A 195 18.02 -12.45 1.31
C THR A 195 17.65 -13.17 0.05
N GLU A 196 17.21 -14.40 0.18
CA GLU A 196 16.84 -15.20 -1.01
C GLU A 196 15.37 -15.03 -1.42
N LYS A 197 14.48 -14.81 -0.46
CA LYS A 197 13.02 -14.70 -0.73
C LYS A 197 12.41 -13.83 0.36
N GLY A 198 11.64 -12.88 0.11
CA GLY A 198 10.89 -12.02 1.04
C GLY A 198 10.77 -12.51 2.49
N GLY A 199 10.09 -11.80 3.33
CA GLY A 199 9.94 -12.12 4.75
C GLY A 199 10.75 -11.20 5.67
N GLU A 200 10.96 -11.64 6.90
CA GLU A 200 11.62 -10.84 7.95
C GLU A 200 13.13 -10.98 7.86
N VAL A 201 13.84 -9.85 7.75
CA VAL A 201 15.30 -9.77 7.68
C VAL A 201 15.81 -8.88 8.80
N LYS A 202 16.73 -9.40 9.63
CA LYS A 202 17.40 -8.63 10.67
C LYS A 202 18.67 -8.00 10.12
N LEU A 203 18.79 -6.69 10.22
CA LEU A 203 19.96 -5.92 9.84
C LEU A 203 20.64 -5.37 11.07
N LYS A 204 21.95 -5.14 10.95
CA LYS A 204 22.76 -4.60 12.03
C LYS A 204 23.50 -3.37 11.57
N ILE A 205 23.33 -2.27 12.30
CA ILE A 205 24.13 -1.05 12.12
C ILE A 205 25.26 -1.08 13.14
N PHE A 206 26.48 -0.91 12.66
CA PHE A 206 27.67 -0.82 13.46
C PHE A 206 28.29 0.59 13.36
N ALA A 207 28.53 1.25 14.47
CA ALA A 207 29.27 2.50 14.54
C ALA A 207 30.69 2.21 15.03
N SER A 208 31.71 2.56 14.26
CA SER A 208 33.13 2.44 14.70
C SER A 208 33.40 3.34 15.90
N GLU A 209 34.50 3.09 16.62
CA GLU A 209 34.91 3.96 17.73
C GLU A 209 35.21 5.41 17.30
N ALA A 210 35.58 5.60 16.02
CA ALA A 210 35.80 6.91 15.41
C ALA A 210 34.53 7.59 14.88
N ALA A 211 33.37 6.94 14.98
CA ALA A 211 32.11 7.51 14.52
C ALA A 211 31.75 8.76 15.33
N LYS A 212 31.44 9.84 14.63
CA LYS A 212 31.03 11.11 15.25
C LYS A 212 29.55 11.10 15.56
N ALA A 213 29.15 11.89 16.57
CA ALA A 213 27.76 12.11 16.86
C ALA A 213 27.03 12.62 15.61
N ALA A 214 25.92 11.99 15.28
CA ALA A 214 25.12 12.28 14.09
C ALA A 214 23.65 11.99 14.36
N ASN A 215 22.79 12.67 13.62
CA ASN A 215 21.36 12.40 13.63
C ASN A 215 20.86 12.54 12.19
N VAL A 216 20.65 11.42 11.50
CA VAL A 216 20.43 11.38 10.05
C VAL A 216 19.32 10.39 9.67
N PRO A 217 18.54 10.67 8.62
CA PRO A 217 17.62 9.71 8.03
C PRO A 217 18.40 8.70 7.17
N LEU A 218 18.11 7.42 7.34
CA LEU A 218 18.57 6.35 6.46
C LEU A 218 17.44 5.93 5.54
N ALA A 219 17.69 5.88 4.23
CA ALA A 219 16.78 5.27 3.29
C ALA A 219 17.10 3.78 3.13
N ILE A 220 16.11 2.93 3.38
CA ILE A 220 16.23 1.47 3.24
C ILE A 220 15.47 1.10 1.98
N GLN A 221 16.19 0.74 0.94
CA GLN A 221 15.64 0.35 -0.36
C GLN A 221 15.70 -1.16 -0.51
N VAL A 222 14.61 -1.76 -0.98
CA VAL A 222 14.55 -3.16 -1.38
C VAL A 222 14.43 -3.21 -2.90
N VAL A 223 15.26 -4.05 -3.54
CA VAL A 223 15.29 -4.23 -4.99
C VAL A 223 15.30 -5.72 -5.32
N ASN A 224 14.77 -6.10 -6.49
CA ASN A 224 14.97 -7.45 -7.02
C ASN A 224 16.30 -7.58 -7.77
N SER A 225 16.68 -8.80 -8.16
CA SER A 225 18.00 -9.12 -8.75
C SER A 225 18.34 -8.32 -10.02
N ASN A 226 17.34 -7.94 -10.83
CA ASN A 226 17.53 -7.16 -12.05
C ASN A 226 17.12 -5.68 -11.90
N ALA A 227 16.85 -5.24 -10.66
CA ALA A 227 16.46 -3.87 -10.32
C ALA A 227 15.21 -3.33 -11.04
N THR A 228 14.37 -4.20 -11.62
CA THR A 228 13.11 -3.79 -12.26
C THR A 228 12.02 -3.50 -11.25
N LEU A 229 12.08 -4.12 -10.08
CA LEU A 229 11.20 -3.86 -8.95
C LEU A 229 12.02 -3.24 -7.81
N ASN A 230 11.50 -2.20 -7.23
CA ASN A 230 12.10 -1.57 -6.06
C ASN A 230 11.01 -0.91 -5.19
N CYS A 231 11.29 -0.83 -3.89
CA CYS A 231 10.49 -0.03 -2.97
C CYS A 231 11.37 0.57 -1.88
N LEU A 232 10.92 1.67 -1.29
CA LEU A 232 11.45 2.17 -0.03
C LEU A 232 10.72 1.48 1.11
N SER A 233 11.48 1.10 2.13
CA SER A 233 10.90 0.57 3.35
C SER A 233 10.31 1.70 4.16
N SER A 234 9.14 1.48 4.74
CA SER A 234 8.44 2.44 5.59
C SER A 234 8.31 1.93 7.02
N ALA A 235 8.12 2.82 7.97
CA ALA A 235 7.75 2.51 9.34
C ALA A 235 6.50 3.27 9.73
N SER A 236 5.69 2.66 10.59
CA SER A 236 4.53 3.32 11.19
C SER A 236 4.96 3.98 12.49
N ILE A 237 4.72 5.29 12.60
CA ILE A 237 4.85 6.03 13.85
C ILE A 237 3.46 6.09 14.47
N GLY A 238 3.23 5.36 15.55
CA GLY A 238 1.95 5.36 16.25
C GLY A 238 2.14 5.30 17.75
N MET A 239 1.29 6.02 18.48
CA MET A 239 1.14 5.75 19.90
C MET A 239 0.08 4.68 20.08
N ASP A 240 0.47 3.53 20.60
CA ASP A 240 -0.47 2.52 21.02
C ASP A 240 -1.10 2.96 22.35
N LYS A 241 -2.33 3.48 22.29
CA LYS A 241 -3.13 3.73 23.48
C LYS A 241 -4.43 2.97 23.35
N ALA A 242 -4.65 2.07 24.27
CA ALA A 242 -5.95 1.43 24.43
C ALA A 242 -7.06 2.49 24.45
N GLY A 243 -7.92 2.51 23.41
CA GLY A 243 -9.16 3.27 23.37
C GLY A 243 -9.11 4.68 22.77
N GLY A 244 -8.06 5.10 22.03
CA GLY A 244 -8.00 6.41 21.39
C GLY A 244 -7.79 6.34 19.87
N GLU A 245 -8.24 7.38 19.15
CA GLU A 245 -7.97 7.58 17.73
C GLU A 245 -6.46 7.52 17.48
N ARG A 246 -6.06 6.68 16.53
CA ARG A 246 -4.68 6.50 16.12
C ARG A 246 -4.35 7.47 15.00
N LEU A 247 -3.53 8.46 15.27
CA LEU A 247 -2.76 9.11 14.21
C LEU A 247 -1.58 8.21 13.86
N ILE A 248 -1.74 7.37 12.84
CA ILE A 248 -0.65 6.56 12.29
C ILE A 248 -0.03 7.39 11.17
N ASN A 249 1.16 7.89 11.41
CA ASN A 249 1.99 8.46 10.35
C ASN A 249 2.92 7.38 9.80
N VAL A 250 3.07 7.33 8.49
CA VAL A 250 4.03 6.44 7.82
C VAL A 250 5.22 7.28 7.38
N VAL A 251 6.42 6.83 7.74
CA VAL A 251 7.69 7.45 7.31
C VAL A 251 8.48 6.46 6.46
N ASP A 252 9.17 6.96 5.46
CA ASP A 252 9.96 6.19 4.49
C ASP A 252 11.46 6.14 4.81
N HIS A 253 11.82 6.45 6.05
CA HIS A 253 13.19 6.43 6.52
C HIS A 253 13.32 5.95 7.96
N LEU A 254 14.46 5.31 8.26
CA LEU A 254 14.90 4.96 9.62
C LEU A 254 15.74 6.10 10.18
N TRP A 255 15.32 6.68 11.28
CA TRP A 255 16.07 7.76 11.92
C TRP A 255 17.22 7.20 12.75
N LEU A 256 18.47 7.44 12.31
CA LEU A 256 19.67 6.97 13.00
C LEU A 256 20.28 8.08 13.85
N THR A 257 20.45 7.81 15.15
CA THR A 257 21.20 8.66 16.09
C THR A 257 22.48 7.95 16.52
N ILE A 258 23.62 8.54 16.22
CA ILE A 258 24.93 8.12 16.73
C ILE A 258 25.29 8.96 17.95
N LYS A 259 25.54 8.29 19.08
CA LYS A 259 26.07 8.92 20.29
C LYS A 259 27.59 8.76 20.31
N ALA A 260 28.31 9.84 20.61
CA ALA A 260 29.76 9.76 20.85
C ALA A 260 30.04 8.87 22.06
N LYS A 261 31.18 8.17 22.04
CA LYS A 261 31.66 7.41 23.21
C LYS A 261 31.81 8.37 24.37
N GLN A 262 31.14 8.10 25.50
CA GLN A 262 31.41 8.85 26.71
C GLN A 262 32.91 8.63 27.11
N SER A 263 33.69 9.68 27.16
CA SER A 263 35.02 9.61 27.78
C SER A 263 34.81 9.32 29.25
N ASP A 264 35.37 8.21 29.74
CA ASP A 264 35.46 7.97 31.15
C ASP A 264 36.16 9.19 31.79
N SER A 265 35.37 10.07 32.38
CA SER A 265 35.93 11.12 33.24
C SER A 265 36.56 10.39 34.45
N LYS A 266 37.87 10.20 34.39
CA LYS A 266 38.66 9.67 35.52
C LYS A 266 38.20 10.40 36.78
N LYS A 267 37.67 9.65 37.73
CA LYS A 267 37.61 10.10 39.14
C LYS A 267 39.02 10.60 39.51
N GLY A 268 39.12 11.88 39.75
CA GLY A 268 40.33 12.46 40.29
C GLY A 268 40.75 11.78 41.59
N PRO A 269 42.03 11.71 41.89
CA PRO A 269 42.50 11.07 43.09
C PRO A 269 41.95 11.82 44.33
N LYS A 270 41.50 11.03 45.32
CA LYS A 270 41.10 11.52 46.65
C LYS A 270 42.31 12.06 47.40
#